data_7bfd0d3a205ab90a3aefcfaf1b6d18eb
#
_entry.id   7bfd0d3a205ab90a3aefcfaf1b6d18eb
#
_cell.length_a   1.000
_cell.length_b   1.000
_cell.length_c   1.000
_cell.angle_alpha   90.00
_cell.angle_beta   90.00
_cell.angle_gamma   90.00
#
_symmetry.space_group_name_H-M   'P 1'
#
loop_
_entity.id
_entity.type
_entity.pdbx_description
1 polymer ?
#
loop_
_entity_poly.entity_id
_entity_poly.type
_entity_poly.pdbx_seq_one_letter_code
_entity_poly.pdbx_strand_id
1 'polypeptide(L)'
;FVNFISLVSSKKKGKKKFSNIGSFGSISDIPNNVKQPKIVACTDGVGTKIEIANTLNKYDTIGIDLVAMSVNDLIVQGAKPLLFLDYISTNKINLTILKSIIKGIVIGCNQSGCELVGGETAEMPDTYEKGKLDIAGFAVGVVSTNKILSKNKIKINDLVLAIPSSGLHSNGYSLVRYLLKQQKINIKKNKFLKTELIKPTKIYVKEVLKLINGNLINGCANITGGGLVDNIKRIIPDNLVAEINLNKVKTSKIFKWLNKKGISDKEMLRTFNCGVGFCLIISPKKYEKVKKYFTKEFKPYVIGKISRGKNQVKLNGSIDWI
;
A
#
# COMPACT_ATOMS: atom_id res chain seq x y z
N PHE A 1 -19.10 -9.00 19.21
CA PHE A 1 -18.10 -8.45 18.30
C PHE A 1 -18.70 -8.22 16.92
N VAL A 2 -19.42 -9.19 16.33
CA VAL A 2 -20.12 -9.07 15.03
C VAL A 2 -21.03 -7.84 14.98
N ASN A 3 -21.83 -7.57 16.01
CA ASN A 3 -22.67 -6.37 16.09
C ASN A 3 -21.86 -5.07 16.02
N PHE A 4 -20.66 -5.04 16.62
CA PHE A 4 -19.77 -3.89 16.52
C PHE A 4 -19.27 -3.69 15.09
N ILE A 5 -18.85 -4.77 14.40
CA ILE A 5 -18.39 -4.69 13.01
C ILE A 5 -19.53 -4.18 12.12
N SER A 6 -20.72 -4.75 12.26
CA SER A 6 -21.91 -4.30 11.51
C SER A 6 -22.21 -2.81 11.73
N LEU A 7 -22.15 -2.34 12.97
CA LEU A 7 -22.40 -0.94 13.31
C LEU A 7 -21.38 0.02 12.68
N VAL A 8 -20.07 -0.30 12.74
CA VAL A 8 -19.03 0.59 12.23
C VAL A 8 -18.93 0.56 10.70
N SER A 9 -19.22 -0.58 10.06
CA SER A 9 -19.25 -0.73 8.61
C SER A 9 -20.48 -0.08 7.97
N SER A 10 -21.62 0.00 8.68
CA SER A 10 -22.89 0.52 8.16
C SER A 10 -23.02 2.04 8.12
N LYS A 11 -22.04 2.80 8.64
CA LYS A 11 -22.09 4.27 8.71
C LYS A 11 -22.06 5.02 7.37
N LYS A 12 -21.87 4.34 6.23
CA LYS A 12 -22.07 4.96 4.93
C LYS A 12 -23.55 5.10 4.61
N LYS A 13 -24.01 6.33 4.40
CA LYS A 13 -25.35 6.62 3.86
C LYS A 13 -25.49 6.02 2.46
N GLY A 14 -26.25 4.97 2.32
CA GLY A 14 -26.63 4.31 1.08
C GLY A 14 -27.48 3.08 1.42
N LYS A 15 -28.52 2.82 0.61
CA LYS A 15 -29.33 1.60 0.77
C LYS A 15 -28.41 0.39 0.52
N LYS A 16 -28.03 -0.33 1.59
CA LYS A 16 -27.41 -1.66 1.44
C LYS A 16 -28.50 -2.59 0.89
N LYS A 17 -28.26 -3.16 -0.29
CA LYS A 17 -29.15 -4.20 -0.85
C LYS A 17 -29.05 -5.50 -0.05
N PHE A 18 -27.87 -5.79 0.53
CA PHE A 18 -27.59 -7.03 1.24
C PHE A 18 -26.94 -6.74 2.60
N SER A 19 -27.29 -7.53 3.62
CA SER A 19 -26.57 -7.58 4.89
C SER A 19 -25.54 -8.70 4.82
N ASN A 20 -24.27 -8.34 4.62
CA ASN A 20 -23.22 -9.33 4.41
C ASN A 20 -22.57 -9.80 5.71
N ILE A 21 -22.46 -8.92 6.70
CA ILE A 21 -21.77 -9.22 7.97
C ILE A 21 -22.62 -10.18 8.81
N GLY A 22 -22.04 -11.34 9.16
CA GLY A 22 -22.73 -12.41 9.90
C GLY A 22 -23.40 -13.46 9.02
N SER A 23 -23.34 -13.35 7.68
CA SER A 23 -23.78 -14.37 6.74
C SER A 23 -22.65 -15.33 6.38
N PHE A 24 -22.96 -16.50 5.79
CA PHE A 24 -21.96 -17.47 5.32
C PHE A 24 -21.05 -16.93 4.19
N GLY A 25 -21.57 -15.99 3.40
CA GLY A 25 -20.83 -15.33 2.34
C GLY A 25 -21.40 -13.97 2.03
N SER A 26 -20.63 -13.15 1.36
CA SER A 26 -21.05 -11.80 0.94
C SER A 26 -21.59 -11.80 -0.48
N ILE A 27 -22.68 -11.06 -0.68
CA ILE A 27 -23.29 -10.83 -1.99
C ILE A 27 -23.08 -9.36 -2.35
N SER A 28 -22.61 -9.11 -3.55
CA SER A 28 -22.37 -7.74 -4.03
C SER A 28 -22.61 -7.61 -5.51
N ASP A 29 -23.16 -6.47 -5.91
CA ASP A 29 -23.38 -6.16 -7.32
C ASP A 29 -22.08 -5.80 -8.04
N ILE A 30 -21.94 -6.23 -9.27
CA ILE A 30 -20.96 -5.67 -10.20
C ILE A 30 -21.52 -4.33 -10.69
N PRO A 31 -20.74 -3.21 -10.61
CA PRO A 31 -21.25 -1.90 -11.05
C PRO A 31 -21.62 -1.88 -12.52
N ASN A 32 -22.82 -1.44 -12.85
CA ASN A 32 -23.38 -1.43 -14.23
C ASN A 32 -22.58 -0.58 -15.22
N ASN A 33 -21.78 0.38 -14.73
CA ASN A 33 -20.95 1.25 -15.57
C ASN A 33 -19.60 0.64 -15.97
N VAL A 34 -19.32 -0.61 -15.61
CA VAL A 34 -18.09 -1.32 -15.98
C VAL A 34 -18.37 -2.20 -17.19
N LYS A 35 -17.85 -1.80 -18.35
CA LYS A 35 -18.05 -2.53 -19.60
C LYS A 35 -17.11 -3.74 -19.67
N GLN A 36 -17.63 -4.91 -20.05
CA GLN A 36 -16.87 -6.16 -20.10
C GLN A 36 -16.00 -6.35 -18.85
N PRO A 37 -16.61 -6.48 -17.66
CA PRO A 37 -15.90 -6.45 -16.39
C PRO A 37 -14.94 -7.62 -16.27
N LYS A 38 -13.74 -7.32 -15.72
CA LYS A 38 -12.78 -8.32 -15.24
C LYS A 38 -12.64 -8.16 -13.75
N ILE A 39 -12.62 -9.27 -13.05
CA ILE A 39 -12.36 -9.33 -11.61
C ILE A 39 -10.85 -9.34 -11.40
N VAL A 40 -10.37 -8.53 -10.44
CA VAL A 40 -9.00 -8.55 -9.95
C VAL A 40 -9.07 -8.82 -8.46
N ALA A 41 -8.33 -9.80 -7.98
CA ALA A 41 -8.26 -10.16 -6.58
C ALA A 41 -6.80 -10.20 -6.12
N CYS A 42 -6.57 -9.80 -4.88
CA CYS A 42 -5.27 -9.93 -4.24
C CYS A 42 -5.44 -10.18 -2.74
N THR A 43 -4.38 -10.67 -2.11
CA THR A 43 -4.27 -10.85 -0.68
C THR A 43 -2.92 -10.34 -0.21
N ASP A 44 -2.89 -9.74 0.97
CA ASP A 44 -1.65 -9.30 1.61
C ASP A 44 -1.83 -9.23 3.13
N GLY A 45 -0.72 -9.19 3.87
CA GLY A 45 -0.68 -9.00 5.31
C GLY A 45 0.03 -7.71 5.68
N VAL A 46 -0.06 -7.32 6.95
CA VAL A 46 0.72 -6.18 7.47
C VAL A 46 2.16 -6.58 7.77
N GLY A 47 2.40 -7.86 7.98
CA GLY A 47 3.71 -8.39 8.33
C GLY A 47 4.19 -7.90 9.70
N THR A 48 5.50 -7.84 9.89
CA THR A 48 6.11 -7.63 11.21
C THR A 48 5.99 -6.20 11.77
N LYS A 49 5.34 -5.27 11.07
CA LYS A 49 4.91 -3.96 11.62
C LYS A 49 4.00 -4.15 12.83
N ILE A 50 3.23 -5.23 12.87
CA ILE A 50 2.35 -5.56 13.98
C ILE A 50 3.09 -5.68 15.31
N GLU A 51 4.37 -6.08 15.29
CA GLU A 51 5.20 -6.15 16.50
C GLU A 51 5.58 -4.76 17.04
N ILE A 52 5.64 -3.75 16.17
CA ILE A 52 5.79 -2.36 16.61
C ILE A 52 4.50 -1.88 17.27
N ALA A 53 3.34 -2.23 16.68
CA ALA A 53 2.03 -1.93 17.26
C ALA A 53 1.87 -2.59 18.64
N ASN A 54 2.25 -3.87 18.78
CA ASN A 54 2.28 -4.59 20.04
C ASN A 54 3.16 -3.87 21.08
N THR A 55 4.39 -3.50 20.70
CA THR A 55 5.33 -2.80 21.59
C THR A 55 4.77 -1.46 22.07
N LEU A 56 4.09 -0.71 21.17
CA LEU A 56 3.53 0.61 21.46
C LEU A 56 2.12 0.55 22.05
N ASN A 57 1.48 -0.63 22.07
CA ASN A 57 0.06 -0.82 22.37
C ASN A 57 -0.85 0.10 21.53
N LYS A 58 -0.56 0.17 20.22
CA LYS A 58 -1.24 1.09 19.29
C LYS A 58 -1.61 0.38 17.98
N TYR A 59 -2.89 0.11 17.80
CA TYR A 59 -3.40 -0.72 16.70
C TYR A 59 -4.35 0.02 15.74
N ASP A 60 -4.65 1.27 16.01
CA ASP A 60 -5.60 2.09 15.26
C ASP A 60 -5.22 2.32 13.79
N THR A 61 -3.92 2.24 13.45
CA THR A 61 -3.43 2.40 12.09
C THR A 61 -3.20 1.08 11.35
N ILE A 62 -3.10 -0.04 12.08
CA ILE A 62 -2.76 -1.35 11.49
C ILE A 62 -3.84 -1.84 10.51
N GLY A 63 -5.11 -1.61 10.82
CA GLY A 63 -6.19 -1.93 9.89
C GLY A 63 -6.15 -1.08 8.60
N ILE A 64 -5.68 0.17 8.68
CA ILE A 64 -5.46 1.00 7.48
C ILE A 64 -4.33 0.42 6.64
N ASP A 65 -3.24 -0.01 7.28
CA ASP A 65 -2.12 -0.68 6.60
C ASP A 65 -2.60 -1.92 5.85
N LEU A 66 -3.41 -2.76 6.50
CA LEU A 66 -3.93 -4.00 5.90
C LEU A 66 -4.72 -3.72 4.62
N VAL A 67 -5.65 -2.76 4.68
CA VAL A 67 -6.42 -2.37 3.48
C VAL A 67 -5.52 -1.78 2.41
N ALA A 68 -4.59 -0.89 2.80
CA ALA A 68 -3.71 -0.19 1.87
C ALA A 68 -2.82 -1.16 1.07
N MET A 69 -2.27 -2.20 1.73
CA MET A 69 -1.43 -3.21 1.07
C MET A 69 -2.18 -3.88 -0.08
N SER A 70 -3.43 -4.29 0.14
CA SER A 70 -4.24 -4.96 -0.86
C SER A 70 -4.80 -4.01 -1.94
N VAL A 71 -5.42 -2.88 -1.55
CA VAL A 71 -6.11 -2.03 -2.52
C VAL A 71 -5.16 -1.24 -3.43
N ASN A 72 -3.94 -0.94 -2.97
CA ASN A 72 -2.93 -0.32 -3.81
C ASN A 72 -2.43 -1.28 -4.91
N ASP A 73 -2.44 -2.58 -4.67
CA ASP A 73 -2.11 -3.59 -5.70
C ASP A 73 -3.23 -3.76 -6.73
N LEU A 74 -4.50 -3.69 -6.31
CA LEU A 74 -5.62 -3.73 -7.24
C LEU A 74 -5.55 -2.60 -8.28
N ILE A 75 -5.22 -1.38 -7.86
CA ILE A 75 -5.17 -0.23 -8.78
C ILE A 75 -4.00 -0.27 -9.76
N VAL A 76 -2.96 -1.06 -9.49
CA VAL A 76 -1.88 -1.28 -10.47
C VAL A 76 -2.41 -1.94 -11.75
N GLN A 77 -3.43 -2.78 -11.61
CA GLN A 77 -4.13 -3.40 -12.75
C GLN A 77 -5.24 -2.51 -13.34
N GLY A 78 -5.49 -1.35 -12.75
CA GLY A 78 -6.59 -0.46 -13.12
C GLY A 78 -7.92 -0.79 -12.45
N ALA A 79 -7.95 -1.73 -11.52
CA ALA A 79 -9.18 -2.18 -10.88
C ALA A 79 -9.65 -1.23 -9.78
N LYS A 80 -10.96 -0.93 -9.79
CA LYS A 80 -11.63 -0.23 -8.68
C LYS A 80 -11.92 -1.24 -7.58
N PRO A 81 -11.40 -1.05 -6.35
CA PRO A 81 -11.75 -1.89 -5.22
C PRO A 81 -13.27 -1.90 -4.97
N LEU A 82 -13.84 -3.07 -4.76
CA LEU A 82 -15.27 -3.25 -4.43
C LEU A 82 -15.43 -3.80 -3.03
N LEU A 83 -14.78 -4.91 -2.73
CA LEU A 83 -14.94 -5.71 -1.53
C LEU A 83 -13.62 -5.84 -0.80
N PHE A 84 -13.71 -5.92 0.51
CA PHE A 84 -12.62 -6.26 1.40
C PHE A 84 -13.09 -7.28 2.45
N LEU A 85 -12.27 -8.29 2.70
CA LEU A 85 -12.43 -9.25 3.79
C LEU A 85 -11.14 -9.28 4.59
N ASP A 86 -11.25 -9.53 5.88
CA ASP A 86 -10.10 -9.70 6.77
C ASP A 86 -10.06 -11.09 7.39
N TYR A 87 -8.86 -11.54 7.72
CA TYR A 87 -8.62 -12.69 8.58
C TYR A 87 -7.71 -12.25 9.72
N ILE A 88 -8.19 -12.39 10.94
CA ILE A 88 -7.44 -12.06 12.15
C ILE A 88 -7.26 -13.32 12.97
N SER A 89 -6.02 -13.75 13.19
CA SER A 89 -5.68 -14.88 14.05
C SER A 89 -4.87 -14.43 15.25
N THR A 90 -5.17 -14.96 16.40
CA THR A 90 -4.54 -14.56 17.68
C THR A 90 -4.47 -15.73 18.67
N ASN A 91 -3.52 -15.70 19.60
CA ASN A 91 -3.48 -16.66 20.69
C ASN A 91 -4.75 -16.61 21.55
N LYS A 92 -5.15 -15.40 21.97
CA LYS A 92 -6.36 -15.16 22.76
C LYS A 92 -7.05 -13.88 22.32
N ILE A 93 -8.36 -13.95 22.17
CA ILE A 93 -9.17 -12.79 21.74
C ILE A 93 -9.09 -11.67 22.79
N ASN A 94 -8.66 -10.48 22.31
CA ASN A 94 -8.72 -9.22 23.03
C ASN A 94 -9.62 -8.25 22.28
N LEU A 95 -10.84 -8.06 22.75
CA LEU A 95 -11.85 -7.24 22.07
C LEU A 95 -11.43 -5.78 21.87
N THR A 96 -10.61 -5.21 22.77
CA THR A 96 -10.13 -3.82 22.65
C THR A 96 -9.18 -3.69 21.46
N ILE A 97 -8.24 -4.62 21.33
CA ILE A 97 -7.29 -4.67 20.21
C ILE A 97 -8.05 -4.89 18.90
N LEU A 98 -8.90 -5.92 18.85
CA LEU A 98 -9.67 -6.25 17.65
C LEU A 98 -10.57 -5.09 17.20
N LYS A 99 -11.28 -4.43 18.13
CA LYS A 99 -12.08 -3.24 17.80
C LYS A 99 -11.23 -2.11 17.22
N SER A 100 -10.01 -1.91 17.71
CA SER A 100 -9.09 -0.91 17.19
C SER A 100 -8.65 -1.24 15.75
N ILE A 101 -8.28 -2.49 15.48
CA ILE A 101 -7.89 -2.97 14.14
C ILE A 101 -9.07 -2.82 13.16
N ILE A 102 -10.27 -3.30 13.53
CA ILE A 102 -11.48 -3.21 12.68
C ILE A 102 -11.83 -1.74 12.36
N LYS A 103 -11.72 -0.83 13.32
CA LYS A 103 -11.90 0.62 13.04
C LYS A 103 -10.92 1.09 11.97
N GLY A 104 -9.66 0.68 12.06
CA GLY A 104 -8.65 0.97 11.03
C GLY A 104 -9.01 0.40 9.66
N ILE A 105 -9.49 -0.84 9.61
CA ILE A 105 -9.95 -1.49 8.35
C ILE A 105 -11.11 -0.68 7.75
N VAL A 106 -12.11 -0.32 8.54
CA VAL A 106 -13.24 0.49 8.05
C VAL A 106 -12.78 1.86 7.52
N ILE A 107 -11.82 2.51 8.19
CA ILE A 107 -11.21 3.76 7.71
C ILE A 107 -10.53 3.54 6.37
N GLY A 108 -9.71 2.50 6.22
CA GLY A 108 -9.02 2.15 4.98
C GLY A 108 -10.00 1.84 3.84
N CYS A 109 -11.05 1.06 4.12
CA CYS A 109 -12.12 0.77 3.16
C CYS A 109 -12.83 2.05 2.70
N ASN A 110 -13.11 2.98 3.62
CA ASN A 110 -13.71 4.27 3.28
C ASN A 110 -12.79 5.15 2.43
N GLN A 111 -11.49 5.14 2.70
CA GLN A 111 -10.50 5.87 1.91
C GLN A 111 -10.37 5.31 0.50
N SER A 112 -10.40 3.99 0.33
CA SER A 112 -10.28 3.31 -0.96
C SER A 112 -11.61 3.21 -1.72
N GLY A 113 -12.73 3.42 -1.05
CA GLY A 113 -14.06 3.32 -1.66
C GLY A 113 -14.55 1.89 -1.85
N CYS A 114 -13.96 0.91 -1.14
CA CYS A 114 -14.45 -0.47 -1.07
C CYS A 114 -15.34 -0.68 0.18
N GLU A 115 -16.00 -1.82 0.23
CA GLU A 115 -16.85 -2.22 1.35
C GLU A 115 -16.20 -3.35 2.14
N LEU A 116 -16.16 -3.23 3.49
CA LEU A 116 -15.87 -4.36 4.36
C LEU A 116 -17.12 -5.25 4.39
N VAL A 117 -17.04 -6.43 3.80
CA VAL A 117 -18.20 -7.30 3.57
C VAL A 117 -18.21 -8.54 4.45
N GLY A 118 -17.13 -8.84 5.13
CA GLY A 118 -16.98 -9.99 6.00
C GLY A 118 -15.54 -10.15 6.46
N GLY A 119 -15.29 -11.24 7.12
CA GLY A 119 -13.98 -11.63 7.63
C GLY A 119 -14.10 -12.77 8.62
N GLU A 120 -12.97 -13.22 9.14
CA GLU A 120 -12.88 -14.28 10.14
C GLU A 120 -11.96 -13.83 11.28
N THR A 121 -12.31 -14.21 12.51
CA THR A 121 -11.46 -14.01 13.68
C THR A 121 -11.28 -15.35 14.40
N ALA A 122 -10.07 -15.88 14.37
CA ALA A 122 -9.71 -17.16 14.94
C ALA A 122 -8.91 -16.99 16.25
N GLU A 123 -9.38 -17.61 17.32
CA GLU A 123 -8.58 -17.83 18.52
C GLU A 123 -7.82 -19.15 18.36
N MET A 124 -6.51 -19.10 18.38
CA MET A 124 -5.62 -20.23 18.10
C MET A 124 -4.58 -20.36 19.22
N PRO A 125 -4.98 -20.87 20.40
CA PRO A 125 -4.05 -21.16 21.48
C PRO A 125 -2.98 -22.16 21.01
N ASP A 126 -1.79 -22.05 21.55
CA ASP A 126 -0.61 -22.88 21.22
C ASP A 126 -0.05 -22.72 19.79
N THR A 127 -0.83 -22.20 18.84
CA THR A 127 -0.31 -21.81 17.51
C THR A 127 0.43 -20.46 17.58
N TYR A 128 -0.11 -19.51 18.34
CA TYR A 128 0.50 -18.21 18.58
C TYR A 128 0.93 -18.08 20.03
N GLU A 129 2.10 -17.47 20.27
CA GLU A 129 2.54 -17.07 21.59
C GLU A 129 1.56 -16.06 22.21
N LYS A 130 1.51 -16.01 23.53
CA LYS A 130 0.64 -15.07 24.27
C LYS A 130 0.84 -13.61 23.81
N GLY A 131 -0.25 -12.96 23.46
CA GLY A 131 -0.26 -11.57 22.97
C GLY A 131 0.17 -11.40 21.52
N LYS A 132 0.45 -12.49 20.80
CA LYS A 132 0.73 -12.46 19.35
C LYS A 132 -0.57 -12.58 18.55
N LEU A 133 -0.55 -11.91 17.42
CA LEU A 133 -1.63 -11.98 16.43
C LEU A 133 -1.05 -11.78 15.02
N ASP A 134 -1.76 -12.27 14.04
CA ASP A 134 -1.49 -12.00 12.62
C ASP A 134 -2.77 -11.57 11.91
N ILE A 135 -2.62 -10.78 10.85
CA ILE A 135 -3.75 -10.28 10.08
C ILE A 135 -3.47 -10.33 8.59
N ALA A 136 -4.43 -10.84 7.83
CA ALA A 136 -4.43 -10.87 6.38
C ALA A 136 -5.67 -10.18 5.82
N GLY A 137 -5.52 -9.54 4.66
CA GLY A 137 -6.60 -8.87 3.94
C GLY A 137 -6.77 -9.46 2.55
N PHE A 138 -8.01 -9.53 2.10
CA PHE A 138 -8.40 -10.00 0.78
C PHE A 138 -9.21 -8.89 0.13
N ALA A 139 -8.73 -8.39 -1.00
CA ALA A 139 -9.43 -7.35 -1.74
C ALA A 139 -9.87 -7.86 -3.11
N VAL A 140 -11.09 -7.54 -3.48
CA VAL A 140 -11.65 -7.82 -4.80
C VAL A 140 -12.03 -6.51 -5.44
N GLY A 141 -11.62 -6.33 -6.68
CA GLY A 141 -11.94 -5.16 -7.50
C GLY A 141 -12.41 -5.53 -8.88
N VAL A 142 -12.88 -4.55 -9.61
CA VAL A 142 -13.37 -4.70 -10.99
C VAL A 142 -12.74 -3.66 -11.89
N VAL A 143 -12.44 -4.07 -13.13
CA VAL A 143 -11.91 -3.18 -14.16
C VAL A 143 -12.61 -3.46 -15.50
N SER A 144 -12.92 -2.41 -16.26
CA SER A 144 -13.33 -2.57 -17.66
C SER A 144 -12.15 -3.05 -18.51
N THR A 145 -12.35 -4.00 -19.41
CA THR A 145 -11.28 -4.58 -20.24
C THR A 145 -10.42 -3.51 -20.92
N ASN A 146 -11.00 -2.43 -21.41
CA ASN A 146 -10.30 -1.33 -22.07
C ASN A 146 -9.53 -0.39 -21.11
N LYS A 147 -9.71 -0.54 -19.79
CA LYS A 147 -9.02 0.25 -18.74
C LYS A 147 -7.87 -0.50 -18.08
N ILE A 148 -7.70 -1.78 -18.37
CA ILE A 148 -6.58 -2.55 -17.87
C ILE A 148 -5.27 -1.86 -18.27
N LEU A 149 -4.39 -1.67 -17.29
CA LEU A 149 -3.04 -1.12 -17.51
C LEU A 149 -2.12 -2.24 -17.98
N SER A 150 -1.97 -2.38 -19.30
CA SER A 150 -1.04 -3.35 -19.88
C SER A 150 0.33 -2.71 -20.14
N LYS A 151 1.40 -3.51 -20.08
CA LYS A 151 2.78 -3.09 -20.37
C LYS A 151 2.91 -2.41 -21.75
N ASN A 152 2.12 -2.81 -22.73
CA ASN A 152 2.16 -2.28 -24.10
C ASN A 152 1.79 -0.79 -24.24
N LYS A 153 1.19 -0.19 -23.20
CA LYS A 153 0.91 1.25 -23.17
C LYS A 153 2.14 2.10 -22.87
N ILE A 154 3.18 1.51 -22.29
CA ILE A 154 4.41 2.21 -21.90
C ILE A 154 5.30 2.37 -23.15
N LYS A 155 5.80 3.59 -23.34
CA LYS A 155 6.58 3.96 -24.54
C LYS A 155 7.90 4.59 -24.18
N ILE A 156 8.83 4.57 -25.12
CA ILE A 156 10.10 5.32 -25.01
C ILE A 156 9.77 6.80 -24.78
N ASN A 157 10.59 7.45 -23.94
CA ASN A 157 10.47 8.83 -23.48
C ASN A 157 9.28 9.09 -22.50
N ASP A 158 8.53 8.07 -22.11
CA ASP A 158 7.60 8.23 -20.98
C ASP A 158 8.39 8.60 -19.70
N LEU A 159 7.81 9.49 -18.90
CA LEU A 159 8.38 9.88 -17.61
C LEU A 159 8.01 8.86 -16.54
N VAL A 160 8.96 8.58 -15.65
CA VAL A 160 8.71 7.86 -14.40
C VAL A 160 8.55 8.89 -13.29
N LEU A 161 7.34 8.95 -12.72
CA LEU A 161 7.04 9.83 -11.60
C LEU A 161 7.01 9.05 -10.30
N ALA A 162 7.56 9.64 -9.25
CA ALA A 162 7.38 9.19 -7.89
C ALA A 162 6.25 9.94 -7.21
N ILE A 163 5.41 9.22 -6.46
CA ILE A 163 4.47 9.80 -5.49
C ILE A 163 5.04 9.53 -4.10
N PRO A 164 5.18 10.56 -3.22
CA PRO A 164 5.71 10.37 -1.89
C PRO A 164 5.00 9.28 -1.09
N SER A 165 5.75 8.55 -0.27
CA SER A 165 5.19 7.68 0.77
C SER A 165 4.89 8.47 2.04
N SER A 166 4.01 7.93 2.90
CA SER A 166 3.80 8.48 4.26
C SER A 166 4.93 8.12 5.23
N GLY A 167 5.83 7.24 4.82
CA GLY A 167 6.93 6.69 5.60
C GLY A 167 7.30 5.29 5.10
N LEU A 168 7.64 4.39 6.00
CA LEU A 168 8.03 3.01 5.67
C LEU A 168 6.91 2.19 5.02
N HIS A 169 5.66 2.62 5.17
CA HIS A 169 4.47 1.82 4.88
C HIS A 169 4.43 0.57 5.77
N SER A 170 4.35 -0.64 5.19
CA SER A 170 4.34 -1.89 5.95
C SER A 170 5.50 -2.83 5.56
N ASN A 171 6.55 -2.31 4.91
CA ASN A 171 7.67 -3.11 4.43
C ASN A 171 8.97 -2.82 5.20
N GLY A 172 9.85 -3.82 5.28
CA GLY A 172 11.17 -3.71 5.90
C GLY A 172 11.17 -3.73 7.43
N TYR A 173 10.06 -4.01 8.08
CA TYR A 173 9.95 -3.97 9.56
C TYR A 173 10.77 -5.05 10.27
N SER A 174 11.05 -6.18 9.63
CA SER A 174 11.97 -7.17 10.20
C SER A 174 13.38 -6.59 10.38
N LEU A 175 13.87 -5.85 9.38
CA LEU A 175 15.16 -5.17 9.46
C LEU A 175 15.14 -4.03 10.48
N VAL A 176 14.08 -3.24 10.53
CA VAL A 176 13.89 -2.18 11.53
C VAL A 176 13.95 -2.76 12.96
N ARG A 177 13.21 -3.84 13.21
CA ARG A 177 13.17 -4.51 14.52
C ARG A 177 14.53 -5.10 14.90
N TYR A 178 15.21 -5.72 13.93
CA TYR A 178 16.59 -6.20 14.12
C TYR A 178 17.52 -5.06 14.56
N LEU A 179 17.51 -3.93 13.82
CA LEU A 179 18.30 -2.74 14.15
C LEU A 179 18.01 -2.19 15.56
N LEU A 180 16.72 -2.06 15.88
CA LEU A 180 16.30 -1.58 17.21
C LEU A 180 16.82 -2.48 18.33
N LYS A 181 16.78 -3.80 18.13
CA LYS A 181 17.28 -4.79 19.07
C LYS A 181 18.80 -4.72 19.22
N GLN A 182 19.54 -4.71 18.10
CA GLN A 182 21.00 -4.66 18.10
C GLN A 182 21.55 -3.41 18.78
N GLN A 183 20.93 -2.26 18.53
CA GLN A 183 21.36 -0.99 19.10
C GLN A 183 20.68 -0.66 20.45
N LYS A 184 19.92 -1.61 21.02
CA LYS A 184 19.20 -1.45 22.30
C LYS A 184 18.31 -0.20 22.35
N ILE A 185 17.69 0.16 21.22
CA ILE A 185 16.85 1.37 21.09
C ILE A 185 15.47 1.11 21.66
N ASN A 186 15.08 1.85 22.71
CA ASN A 186 13.74 1.78 23.27
C ASN A 186 12.79 2.75 22.55
N ILE A 187 11.92 2.20 21.68
CA ILE A 187 10.97 3.01 20.92
C ILE A 187 9.93 3.71 21.80
N LYS A 188 9.60 3.17 22.99
CA LYS A 188 8.65 3.80 23.93
C LYS A 188 9.17 5.13 24.47
N LYS A 189 10.48 5.30 24.54
CA LYS A 189 11.14 6.53 25.01
C LYS A 189 11.50 7.51 23.88
N ASN A 190 11.31 7.12 22.61
CA ASN A 190 11.70 7.94 21.46
C ASN A 190 10.45 8.48 20.73
N LYS A 191 10.12 9.76 20.92
CA LYS A 191 8.95 10.43 20.33
C LYS A 191 8.93 10.35 18.79
N PHE A 192 10.10 10.53 18.15
CA PHE A 192 10.22 10.46 16.69
C PHE A 192 9.88 9.06 16.19
N LEU A 193 10.50 8.00 16.76
CA LEU A 193 10.26 6.63 16.32
C LEU A 193 8.84 6.15 16.62
N LYS A 194 8.25 6.53 17.77
CA LYS A 194 6.84 6.26 18.07
C LYS A 194 5.90 6.74 16.96
N THR A 195 6.21 7.92 16.42
CA THR A 195 5.37 8.53 15.37
C THR A 195 5.67 7.90 14.02
N GLU A 196 6.94 7.79 13.62
CA GLU A 196 7.32 7.35 12.28
C GLU A 196 7.03 5.87 12.02
N LEU A 197 7.28 5.00 13.03
CA LEU A 197 7.14 3.55 12.86
C LEU A 197 5.69 3.05 12.86
N ILE A 198 4.73 3.88 13.25
CA ILE A 198 3.31 3.51 13.26
C ILE A 198 2.48 4.28 12.22
N LYS A 199 3.11 5.16 11.44
CA LYS A 199 2.40 5.86 10.36
C LYS A 199 1.72 4.87 9.42
N PRO A 200 0.43 5.08 9.10
CA PRO A 200 -0.28 4.19 8.19
C PRO A 200 0.25 4.32 6.77
N THR A 201 0.18 3.22 6.04
CA THR A 201 0.44 3.18 4.60
C THR A 201 -0.53 4.09 3.86
N LYS A 202 -0.01 4.91 2.95
CA LYS A 202 -0.85 5.79 2.12
C LYS A 202 -1.68 4.96 1.12
N ILE A 203 -2.96 5.23 1.05
CA ILE A 203 -3.88 4.69 0.05
C ILE A 203 -3.92 5.65 -1.15
N TYR A 204 -3.56 5.17 -2.35
CA TYR A 204 -3.46 5.97 -3.59
C TYR A 204 -4.68 5.81 -4.51
N VAL A 205 -5.67 5.05 -4.10
CA VAL A 205 -6.79 4.57 -4.93
C VAL A 205 -7.52 5.70 -5.64
N LYS A 206 -7.95 6.73 -4.90
CA LYS A 206 -8.81 7.79 -5.45
C LYS A 206 -8.13 8.59 -6.56
N GLU A 207 -6.88 8.98 -6.32
CA GLU A 207 -6.10 9.78 -7.25
C GLU A 207 -5.75 8.96 -8.49
N VAL A 208 -5.23 7.75 -8.30
CA VAL A 208 -4.78 6.89 -9.41
C VAL A 208 -5.94 6.44 -10.29
N LEU A 209 -7.09 6.06 -9.72
CA LEU A 209 -8.27 5.71 -10.51
C LEU A 209 -8.79 6.88 -11.36
N LYS A 210 -8.75 8.12 -10.84
CA LYS A 210 -9.09 9.30 -11.64
C LYS A 210 -8.15 9.45 -12.84
N LEU A 211 -6.85 9.21 -12.66
CA LEU A 211 -5.86 9.27 -13.74
C LEU A 211 -6.09 8.17 -14.78
N ILE A 212 -6.42 6.94 -14.35
CA ILE A 212 -6.74 5.82 -15.24
C ILE A 212 -8.00 6.11 -16.05
N ASN A 213 -9.06 6.57 -15.40
CA ASN A 213 -10.32 6.92 -16.06
C ASN A 213 -10.14 8.05 -17.07
N GLY A 214 -9.27 9.02 -16.77
CA GLY A 214 -8.90 10.11 -17.67
C GLY A 214 -7.87 9.75 -18.74
N ASN A 215 -7.42 8.48 -18.84
CA ASN A 215 -6.34 8.01 -19.72
C ASN A 215 -5.05 8.83 -19.58
N LEU A 216 -4.71 9.24 -18.36
CA LEU A 216 -3.57 10.13 -18.08
C LEU A 216 -2.27 9.37 -17.79
N ILE A 217 -2.34 8.07 -17.48
CA ILE A 217 -1.18 7.23 -17.18
C ILE A 217 -1.10 6.04 -18.16
N ASN A 218 0.13 5.59 -18.41
CA ASN A 218 0.44 4.46 -19.28
C ASN A 218 0.76 3.20 -18.46
N GLY A 219 1.17 3.36 -17.20
CA GLY A 219 1.43 2.30 -16.25
C GLY A 219 1.61 2.85 -14.83
N CYS A 220 1.58 1.99 -13.83
CA CYS A 220 1.89 2.36 -12.46
C CYS A 220 2.38 1.17 -11.66
N ALA A 221 3.10 1.42 -10.57
CA ALA A 221 3.62 0.41 -9.65
C ALA A 221 3.44 0.85 -8.20
N ASN A 222 2.94 -0.05 -7.36
CA ASN A 222 2.99 0.08 -5.91
C ASN A 222 4.40 -0.28 -5.42
N ILE A 223 5.02 0.57 -4.60
CA ILE A 223 6.40 0.35 -4.14
C ILE A 223 6.36 -0.28 -2.76
N THR A 224 6.57 -1.59 -2.74
CA THR A 224 6.54 -2.45 -1.55
C THR A 224 7.92 -3.08 -1.29
N GLY A 225 7.96 -4.28 -0.72
CA GLY A 225 9.20 -5.06 -0.58
C GLY A 225 9.90 -5.25 -1.93
N GLY A 226 11.23 -5.21 -1.94
CA GLY A 226 12.04 -5.15 -3.17
C GLY A 226 12.31 -3.73 -3.69
N GLY A 227 11.72 -2.70 -3.05
CA GLY A 227 11.99 -1.29 -3.34
C GLY A 227 11.60 -0.87 -4.76
N LEU A 228 12.27 0.16 -5.27
CA LEU A 228 11.99 0.72 -6.60
C LEU A 228 12.24 -0.30 -7.73
N VAL A 229 13.34 -1.05 -7.65
CA VAL A 229 13.80 -1.91 -8.75
C VAL A 229 12.81 -3.01 -9.03
N ASP A 230 12.50 -3.84 -8.03
CA ASP A 230 11.68 -5.03 -8.24
C ASP A 230 10.24 -4.69 -8.61
N ASN A 231 9.69 -3.62 -8.04
CA ASN A 231 8.30 -3.24 -8.30
C ASN A 231 8.13 -2.54 -9.66
N ILE A 232 9.03 -1.65 -10.05
CA ILE A 232 8.98 -1.01 -11.37
C ILE A 232 9.24 -2.03 -12.48
N LYS A 233 10.18 -2.97 -12.28
CA LYS A 233 10.47 -4.02 -13.25
C LYS A 233 9.25 -4.83 -13.68
N ARG A 234 8.30 -5.08 -12.77
CA ARG A 234 7.09 -5.87 -13.04
C ARG A 234 6.23 -5.30 -14.17
N ILE A 235 6.27 -3.99 -14.38
CA ILE A 235 5.42 -3.29 -15.33
C ILE A 235 6.15 -2.87 -16.61
N ILE A 236 7.47 -2.92 -16.66
CA ILE A 236 8.27 -2.52 -17.85
C ILE A 236 8.18 -3.61 -18.94
N PRO A 237 7.95 -3.24 -20.22
CA PRO A 237 8.08 -4.16 -21.35
C PRO A 237 9.51 -4.71 -21.51
N ASP A 238 9.64 -5.90 -22.11
CA ASP A 238 10.94 -6.60 -22.20
C ASP A 238 11.99 -5.87 -23.03
N ASN A 239 11.57 -5.03 -23.97
CA ASN A 239 12.43 -4.23 -24.85
C ASN A 239 12.68 -2.80 -24.34
N LEU A 240 12.25 -2.49 -23.12
CA LEU A 240 12.41 -1.18 -22.51
C LEU A 240 13.15 -1.26 -21.17
N VAL A 241 13.66 -0.12 -20.72
CA VAL A 241 14.33 0.06 -19.43
C VAL A 241 13.82 1.33 -18.76
N ALA A 242 13.61 1.28 -17.45
CA ALA A 242 13.34 2.46 -16.63
C ALA A 242 14.67 2.98 -16.07
N GLU A 243 15.10 4.17 -16.50
CA GLU A 243 16.28 4.86 -16.00
C GLU A 243 15.87 5.78 -14.86
N ILE A 244 16.25 5.44 -13.64
CA ILE A 244 15.90 6.19 -12.42
C ILE A 244 17.12 6.98 -11.94
N ASN A 245 16.95 8.26 -11.74
CA ASN A 245 17.95 9.14 -11.14
C ASN A 245 17.68 9.26 -9.64
N LEU A 246 18.50 8.60 -8.82
CA LEU A 246 18.39 8.57 -7.37
C LEU A 246 18.58 9.95 -6.72
N ASN A 247 19.36 10.85 -7.33
CA ASN A 247 19.54 12.22 -6.84
C ASN A 247 18.23 13.03 -6.81
N LYS A 248 17.21 12.58 -7.58
CA LYS A 248 15.89 13.19 -7.60
C LYS A 248 14.91 12.58 -6.60
N VAL A 249 15.26 11.48 -5.94
CA VAL A 249 14.39 10.81 -4.97
C VAL A 249 14.34 11.64 -3.68
N LYS A 250 13.13 12.04 -3.30
CA LYS A 250 12.89 12.79 -2.06
C LYS A 250 12.60 11.83 -0.92
N THR A 251 13.53 11.69 -0.02
CA THR A 251 13.41 10.80 1.12
C THR A 251 12.90 11.51 2.38
N SER A 252 12.26 10.79 3.29
CA SER A 252 11.78 11.34 4.56
C SER A 252 12.77 11.05 5.71
N LYS A 253 12.57 11.76 6.84
CA LYS A 253 13.45 11.69 8.02
C LYS A 253 13.67 10.27 8.55
N ILE A 254 12.69 9.36 8.42
CA ILE A 254 12.85 7.99 8.91
C ILE A 254 13.88 7.21 8.10
N PHE A 255 13.94 7.38 6.78
CA PHE A 255 14.94 6.71 5.95
C PHE A 255 16.34 7.26 6.21
N LYS A 256 16.47 8.58 6.35
CA LYS A 256 17.73 9.22 6.78
C LYS A 256 18.22 8.68 8.13
N TRP A 257 17.30 8.50 9.07
CA TRP A 257 17.62 7.92 10.36
C TRP A 257 18.10 6.47 10.24
N LEU A 258 17.44 5.63 9.44
CA LEU A 258 17.82 4.24 9.22
C LEU A 258 19.22 4.12 8.59
N ASN A 259 19.50 4.92 7.56
CA ASN A 259 20.82 4.95 6.92
C ASN A 259 21.91 5.39 7.91
N LYS A 260 21.69 6.48 8.68
CA LYS A 260 22.60 6.94 9.76
C LYS A 260 22.83 5.89 10.85
N LYS A 261 21.91 4.94 11.01
CA LYS A 261 22.03 3.83 11.97
C LYS A 261 22.75 2.61 11.38
N GLY A 262 23.34 2.75 10.19
CA GLY A 262 24.25 1.76 9.59
C GLY A 262 23.63 0.83 8.58
N ILE A 263 22.38 1.07 8.13
CA ILE A 263 21.84 0.33 6.99
C ILE A 263 22.46 0.90 5.70
N SER A 264 23.17 0.05 4.95
CA SER A 264 23.83 0.45 3.72
C SER A 264 22.87 0.90 2.63
N ASP A 265 23.30 1.76 1.71
CA ASP A 265 22.48 2.25 0.59
C ASP A 265 21.90 1.10 -0.25
N LYS A 266 22.68 0.06 -0.48
CA LYS A 266 22.22 -1.14 -1.19
C LYS A 266 21.05 -1.81 -0.48
N GLU A 267 21.12 -1.97 0.84
CA GLU A 267 20.06 -2.59 1.62
C GLU A 267 18.85 -1.65 1.76
N MET A 268 19.07 -0.34 1.89
CA MET A 268 18.01 0.67 1.87
C MET A 268 17.17 0.58 0.60
N LEU A 269 17.81 0.54 -0.57
CA LEU A 269 17.16 0.48 -1.88
C LEU A 269 16.46 -0.86 -2.14
N ARG A 270 16.97 -1.95 -1.57
CA ARG A 270 16.41 -3.29 -1.70
C ARG A 270 15.20 -3.51 -0.81
N THR A 271 15.24 -2.98 0.42
CA THR A 271 14.26 -3.31 1.47
C THR A 271 13.14 -2.29 1.58
N PHE A 272 13.44 -1.01 1.34
CA PHE A 272 12.52 0.09 1.60
C PHE A 272 12.06 0.82 0.34
N ASN A 273 10.93 1.51 0.46
CA ASN A 273 10.43 2.41 -0.57
C ASN A 273 11.25 3.72 -0.69
N CYS A 274 12.14 4.01 0.24
CA CYS A 274 13.02 5.19 0.32
C CYS A 274 12.31 6.55 0.13
N GLY A 275 11.02 6.63 0.46
CA GLY A 275 10.20 7.83 0.31
C GLY A 275 9.31 7.85 -0.93
N VAL A 276 9.37 6.83 -1.78
CA VAL A 276 8.54 6.67 -2.97
C VAL A 276 7.52 5.58 -2.72
N GLY A 277 6.26 5.94 -2.44
CA GLY A 277 5.24 4.94 -2.14
C GLY A 277 4.54 4.37 -3.38
N PHE A 278 4.51 5.12 -4.47
CA PHE A 278 3.87 4.71 -5.71
C PHE A 278 4.57 5.36 -6.91
N CYS A 279 4.66 4.66 -8.03
CA CYS A 279 5.19 5.19 -9.29
C CYS A 279 4.12 5.26 -10.37
N LEU A 280 4.19 6.32 -11.19
CA LEU A 280 3.36 6.46 -12.39
C LEU A 280 4.29 6.54 -13.60
N ILE A 281 3.86 5.91 -14.72
CA ILE A 281 4.50 6.08 -16.02
C ILE A 281 3.53 6.85 -16.91
N ILE A 282 3.99 7.98 -17.44
CA ILE A 282 3.15 8.90 -18.20
C ILE A 282 3.87 9.48 -19.41
N SER A 283 3.11 9.85 -20.44
CA SER A 283 3.64 10.73 -21.51
C SER A 283 4.03 12.10 -20.94
N PRO A 284 5.17 12.71 -21.36
CA PRO A 284 5.62 14.01 -20.87
C PRO A 284 4.54 15.12 -20.96
N LYS A 285 3.76 15.10 -22.03
CA LYS A 285 2.68 16.07 -22.29
C LYS A 285 1.58 16.07 -21.21
N LYS A 286 1.46 15.01 -20.42
CA LYS A 286 0.42 14.85 -19.38
C LYS A 286 0.87 15.30 -17.99
N TYR A 287 2.15 15.63 -17.80
CA TYR A 287 2.74 15.86 -16.48
C TYR A 287 2.02 16.93 -15.67
N GLU A 288 1.82 18.12 -16.23
CA GLU A 288 1.16 19.22 -15.52
C GLU A 288 -0.30 18.89 -15.15
N LYS A 289 -1.01 18.15 -16.02
CA LYS A 289 -2.36 17.70 -15.75
C LYS A 289 -2.41 16.70 -14.62
N VAL A 290 -1.49 15.72 -14.61
CA VAL A 290 -1.40 14.67 -13.58
C VAL A 290 -1.19 15.28 -12.19
N LYS A 291 -0.29 16.25 -12.04
CA LYS A 291 0.00 16.90 -10.76
C LYS A 291 -1.23 17.52 -10.07
N LYS A 292 -2.22 17.95 -10.84
CA LYS A 292 -3.43 18.63 -10.31
C LYS A 292 -4.35 17.70 -9.52
N TYR A 293 -4.19 16.38 -9.65
CA TYR A 293 -5.00 15.38 -8.94
C TYR A 293 -4.51 15.07 -7.52
N PHE A 294 -3.37 15.63 -7.11
CA PHE A 294 -2.73 15.33 -5.84
C PHE A 294 -2.61 16.54 -4.94
N THR A 295 -2.70 16.31 -3.63
CA THR A 295 -2.39 17.32 -2.62
C THR A 295 -0.90 17.72 -2.68
N LYS A 296 -0.54 18.85 -2.08
CA LYS A 296 0.85 19.34 -2.06
C LYS A 296 1.83 18.30 -1.52
N GLU A 297 1.45 17.59 -0.45
CA GLU A 297 2.27 16.58 0.23
C GLU A 297 2.55 15.35 -0.65
N PHE A 298 1.57 14.91 -1.43
CA PHE A 298 1.68 13.71 -2.29
C PHE A 298 1.82 14.05 -3.77
N LYS A 299 2.24 15.29 -4.09
CA LYS A 299 2.39 15.74 -5.47
C LYS A 299 3.46 14.95 -6.20
N PRO A 300 3.15 14.32 -7.36
CA PRO A 300 4.12 13.56 -8.13
C PRO A 300 5.26 14.43 -8.65
N TYR A 301 6.45 13.85 -8.73
CA TYR A 301 7.63 14.48 -9.29
C TYR A 301 8.43 13.47 -10.13
N VAL A 302 9.17 13.99 -11.12
CA VAL A 302 9.94 13.15 -12.07
C VAL A 302 11.19 12.61 -11.39
N ILE A 303 11.36 11.27 -11.44
CA ILE A 303 12.57 10.57 -10.99
C ILE A 303 13.31 9.87 -12.13
N GLY A 304 12.70 9.73 -13.31
CA GLY A 304 13.33 9.00 -14.39
C GLY A 304 12.53 9.06 -15.69
N LYS A 305 12.97 8.28 -16.64
CA LYS A 305 12.35 8.12 -17.97
C LYS A 305 12.45 6.68 -18.48
N ILE A 306 11.65 6.34 -19.45
CA ILE A 306 11.70 5.08 -20.17
C ILE A 306 12.57 5.23 -21.41
N SER A 307 13.52 4.31 -21.56
CA SER A 307 14.46 4.25 -22.69
C SER A 307 14.40 2.89 -23.38
N ARG A 308 15.05 2.76 -24.53
CA ARG A 308 15.26 1.48 -25.22
C ARG A 308 16.24 0.61 -24.41
N GLY A 309 15.97 -0.66 -24.23
CA GLY A 309 16.84 -1.60 -23.50
C GLY A 309 16.16 -2.91 -23.20
N LYS A 310 16.82 -3.79 -22.46
CA LYS A 310 16.22 -5.05 -21.96
C LYS A 310 15.42 -4.74 -20.69
N ASN A 311 14.33 -5.46 -20.46
CA ASN A 311 13.45 -5.35 -19.28
C ASN A 311 14.24 -5.27 -17.97
N GLN A 312 14.52 -4.06 -17.53
CA GLN A 312 15.26 -3.80 -16.29
C GLN A 312 15.02 -2.38 -15.79
N VAL A 313 15.46 -2.15 -14.55
CA VAL A 313 15.55 -0.82 -13.95
C VAL A 313 17.01 -0.49 -13.75
N LYS A 314 17.45 0.65 -14.27
CA LYS A 314 18.81 1.19 -14.06
C LYS A 314 18.72 2.33 -13.05
N LEU A 315 19.50 2.21 -11.98
CA LEU A 315 19.63 3.27 -10.98
C LEU A 315 20.92 4.07 -11.25
N ASN A 316 20.80 5.39 -11.33
CA ASN A 316 21.92 6.31 -11.54
C ASN A 316 21.98 7.29 -10.36
N GLY A 317 23.20 7.60 -9.90
CA GLY A 317 23.43 8.49 -8.76
C GLY A 317 23.18 7.81 -7.41
N SER A 318 22.96 8.62 -6.39
CA SER A 318 22.71 8.18 -5.02
C SER A 318 21.57 8.97 -4.38
N ILE A 319 20.94 8.42 -3.34
CA ILE A 319 19.97 9.16 -2.53
C ILE A 319 20.75 10.03 -1.54
N ASP A 320 20.33 11.29 -1.43
CA ASP A 320 20.82 12.17 -0.36
C ASP A 320 20.15 11.79 0.98
N TRP A 321 20.98 11.26 1.89
CA TRP A 321 20.58 10.89 3.25
C TRP A 321 20.88 11.98 4.30
N ILE A 322 21.37 13.15 3.89
CA ILE A 322 21.74 14.26 4.78
C ILE A 322 20.57 15.20 5.02
#